data_1e53e9710b21d2ecbb951d6a8df16581
#
_entry.id   1e53e9710b21d2ecbb951d6a8df16581
#
_cell.length_a   1.000
_cell.length_b   1.000
_cell.length_c   1.000
_cell.angle_alpha   90.00
_cell.angle_beta   90.00
_cell.angle_gamma   90.00
#
_symmetry.space_group_name_H-M   'P 1'
#
loop_
_entity.id
_entity.type
_entity.pdbx_description
1 polymer ?
#
loop_
_entity_poly.entity_id
_entity_poly.type
_entity_poly.pdbx_seq_one_letter_code
_entity_poly.pdbx_strand_id
1 'polypeptide(L)'
;MTLLEVTDLRTRYGAIEALKGISLTVGEGEVVTLIGSNGAGKTTTLRSISGLTPASQGKVVFAGEEITRVPAHEIVGRGIALAPEGRHCFPRMTVRENLDLGAHRRRGSEIAKDLERVYELFPRLKERERQKAGTMSGGEQQMLAIGRALMARPRLLMLDEPSLGIAPVLVQRIYQTIGEINRSGVAILLVEQNANYALDAAARGYVFETGRIALANDSARLRDDPEVQRAYLGT
;
A
#
# COMPACT_ATOMS: atom_id res chain seq x y z
N MET A 1 10.91 10.87 -12.34
CA MET A 1 12.07 10.63 -11.45
C MET A 1 11.76 9.44 -10.54
N THR A 2 12.79 8.71 -10.07
CA THR A 2 12.61 7.61 -9.11
C THR A 2 12.29 8.17 -7.73
N LEU A 3 11.17 7.78 -7.14
CA LEU A 3 10.75 8.17 -5.79
C LEU A 3 11.22 7.17 -4.73
N LEU A 4 11.05 5.88 -5.00
CA LEU A 4 11.50 4.77 -4.15
C LEU A 4 12.44 3.87 -4.95
N GLU A 5 13.57 3.51 -4.34
CA GLU A 5 14.51 2.53 -4.85
C GLU A 5 14.84 1.52 -3.75
N VAL A 6 14.68 0.25 -4.07
CA VAL A 6 15.02 -0.89 -3.22
C VAL A 6 16.07 -1.72 -3.93
N THR A 7 17.19 -2.00 -3.27
CA THR A 7 18.34 -2.71 -3.87
C THR A 7 18.77 -3.86 -2.98
N ASP A 8 18.79 -5.08 -3.52
CA ASP A 8 19.20 -6.36 -2.88
C ASP A 8 18.63 -6.52 -1.45
N LEU A 9 17.36 -6.14 -1.27
CA LEU A 9 16.72 -6.14 0.06
C LEU A 9 16.50 -7.57 0.54
N ARG A 10 17.04 -7.89 1.72
CA ARG A 10 16.88 -9.16 2.42
C ARG A 10 16.24 -8.93 3.77
N THR A 11 15.29 -9.80 4.12
CA THR A 11 14.58 -9.72 5.39
C THR A 11 14.38 -11.11 5.97
N ARG A 12 14.59 -11.26 7.27
CA ARG A 12 14.49 -12.54 7.95
C ARG A 12 13.53 -12.46 9.15
N TYR A 13 12.83 -13.56 9.39
CA TYR A 13 12.07 -13.82 10.61
C TYR A 13 12.71 -15.03 11.30
N GLY A 14 13.57 -14.75 12.28
CA GLY A 14 14.42 -15.80 12.88
C GLY A 14 15.29 -16.49 11.84
N ALA A 15 15.13 -17.80 11.67
CA ALA A 15 15.89 -18.59 10.69
C ALA A 15 15.34 -18.49 9.25
N ILE A 16 14.11 -18.02 9.06
CA ILE A 16 13.45 -17.97 7.76
C ILE A 16 13.83 -16.68 7.01
N GLU A 17 14.41 -16.82 5.82
CA GLU A 17 14.66 -15.70 4.92
C GLU A 17 13.43 -15.45 4.05
N ALA A 18 12.66 -14.43 4.41
CA ALA A 18 11.41 -14.07 3.72
C ALA A 18 11.65 -13.26 2.44
N LEU A 19 12.68 -12.40 2.42
CA LEU A 19 13.15 -11.71 1.21
C LEU A 19 14.59 -12.11 0.94
N LYS A 20 14.88 -12.50 -0.31
CA LYS A 20 16.13 -13.14 -0.73
C LYS A 20 16.89 -12.28 -1.76
N GLY A 21 16.96 -10.96 -1.52
CA GLY A 21 17.64 -10.03 -2.40
C GLY A 21 16.74 -9.53 -3.52
N ILE A 22 15.68 -8.79 -3.16
CA ILE A 22 14.78 -8.16 -4.12
C ILE A 22 15.26 -6.75 -4.46
N SER A 23 15.03 -6.35 -5.72
CA SER A 23 15.29 -4.98 -6.20
C SER A 23 14.08 -4.49 -6.97
N LEU A 24 13.56 -3.32 -6.60
CA LEU A 24 12.42 -2.69 -7.27
C LEU A 24 12.50 -1.16 -7.18
N THR A 25 11.76 -0.49 -8.03
CA THR A 25 11.65 0.96 -8.03
C THR A 25 10.19 1.41 -8.13
N VAL A 26 9.90 2.63 -7.65
CA VAL A 26 8.62 3.33 -7.89
C VAL A 26 8.94 4.75 -8.31
N GLY A 27 8.37 5.22 -9.41
CA GLY A 27 8.49 6.60 -9.89
C GLY A 27 7.56 7.57 -9.17
N GLU A 28 7.81 8.87 -9.32
CA GLU A 28 6.88 9.92 -8.86
C GLU A 28 5.52 9.75 -9.57
N GLY A 29 4.42 9.75 -8.80
CA GLY A 29 3.06 9.61 -9.34
C GLY A 29 2.79 8.29 -10.08
N GLU A 30 3.65 7.29 -9.93
CA GLU A 30 3.49 5.99 -10.57
C GLU A 30 2.68 5.04 -9.69
N VAL A 31 1.89 4.17 -10.33
CA VAL A 31 1.29 2.99 -9.69
C VAL A 31 2.09 1.76 -10.09
N VAL A 32 2.70 1.11 -9.11
CA VAL A 32 3.46 -0.14 -9.28
C VAL A 32 2.80 -1.23 -8.45
N THR A 33 2.70 -2.44 -9.00
CA THR A 33 2.12 -3.56 -8.27
C THR A 33 3.11 -4.68 -7.98
N LEU A 34 2.91 -5.35 -6.84
CA LEU A 34 3.56 -6.60 -6.48
C LEU A 34 2.49 -7.69 -6.47
N ILE A 35 2.59 -8.67 -7.36
CA ILE A 35 1.68 -9.82 -7.45
C ILE A 35 2.41 -11.11 -7.09
N GLY A 36 1.69 -12.10 -6.60
CA GLY A 36 2.25 -13.39 -6.21
C GLY A 36 1.38 -14.11 -5.18
N SER A 37 1.66 -15.38 -4.94
CA SER A 37 0.94 -16.20 -3.97
C SER A 37 1.14 -15.73 -2.53
N ASN A 38 0.29 -16.24 -1.61
CA ASN A 38 0.46 -15.99 -0.18
C ASN A 38 1.82 -16.54 0.29
N GLY A 39 2.50 -15.76 1.13
CA GLY A 39 3.84 -16.12 1.60
C GLY A 39 4.98 -15.82 0.62
N ALA A 40 4.72 -15.28 -0.57
CA ALA A 40 5.77 -14.96 -1.56
C ALA A 40 6.70 -13.82 -1.14
N GLY A 41 6.37 -13.04 -0.08
CA GLY A 41 7.21 -11.96 0.43
C GLY A 41 6.66 -10.55 0.21
N LYS A 42 5.49 -10.40 -0.43
CA LYS A 42 4.87 -9.10 -0.78
C LYS A 42 4.67 -8.19 0.44
N THR A 43 3.90 -8.64 1.43
CA THR A 43 3.68 -7.92 2.71
C THR A 43 4.99 -7.62 3.44
N THR A 44 5.93 -8.58 3.44
CA THR A 44 7.25 -8.38 4.05
C THR A 44 8.01 -7.24 3.37
N THR A 45 7.88 -7.08 2.05
CA THR A 45 8.48 -5.96 1.32
C THR A 45 7.93 -4.63 1.82
N LEU A 46 6.60 -4.47 1.92
CA LEU A 46 5.99 -3.24 2.45
C LEU A 46 6.41 -2.97 3.91
N ARG A 47 6.44 -4.01 4.75
CA ARG A 47 6.87 -3.91 6.15
C ARG A 47 8.35 -3.51 6.28
N SER A 48 9.21 -4.00 5.39
CA SER A 48 10.64 -3.63 5.41
C SER A 48 10.83 -2.19 4.93
N ILE A 49 10.15 -1.76 3.87
CA ILE A 49 10.19 -0.37 3.38
C ILE A 49 9.66 0.60 4.47
N SER A 50 8.58 0.23 5.17
CA SER A 50 8.00 1.07 6.24
C SER A 50 8.75 1.00 7.58
N GLY A 51 9.85 0.24 7.67
CA GLY A 51 10.64 0.10 8.91
C GLY A 51 9.96 -0.72 10.03
N LEU A 52 8.83 -1.39 9.72
CA LEU A 52 8.11 -2.26 10.65
C LEU A 52 8.83 -3.61 10.85
N THR A 53 9.58 -4.05 9.84
CA THR A 53 10.43 -5.25 9.91
C THR A 53 11.81 -4.87 9.40
N PRO A 54 12.86 -4.91 10.25
CA PRO A 54 14.20 -4.50 9.86
C PRO A 54 14.73 -5.36 8.70
N ALA A 55 15.32 -4.71 7.70
CA ALA A 55 16.09 -5.40 6.67
C ALA A 55 17.38 -5.98 7.26
N SER A 56 17.73 -7.23 6.90
CA SER A 56 19.00 -7.85 7.31
C SER A 56 20.15 -7.40 6.40
N GLN A 57 19.86 -7.13 5.11
CA GLN A 57 20.81 -6.65 4.10
C GLN A 57 20.07 -5.82 3.04
N GLY A 58 20.84 -5.16 2.19
CA GLY A 58 20.33 -4.34 1.10
C GLY A 58 20.08 -2.89 1.52
N LYS A 59 19.45 -2.15 0.61
CA LYS A 59 19.27 -0.70 0.74
C LYS A 59 17.88 -0.28 0.29
N VAL A 60 17.30 0.69 1.01
CA VAL A 60 16.06 1.38 0.63
C VAL A 60 16.34 2.87 0.59
N VAL A 61 16.10 3.50 -0.55
CA VAL A 61 16.24 4.94 -0.76
C VAL A 61 14.86 5.51 -1.11
N PHE A 62 14.46 6.57 -0.43
CA PHE A 62 13.22 7.29 -0.70
C PHE A 62 13.52 8.77 -0.92
N ALA A 63 13.08 9.32 -2.04
CA ALA A 63 13.31 10.72 -2.42
C ALA A 63 14.79 11.14 -2.35
N GLY A 64 15.70 10.24 -2.69
CA GLY A 64 17.16 10.45 -2.65
C GLY A 64 17.82 10.21 -1.28
N GLU A 65 17.04 9.96 -0.22
CA GLU A 65 17.55 9.69 1.12
C GLU A 65 17.50 8.19 1.46
N GLU A 66 18.56 7.67 2.05
CA GLU A 66 18.54 6.28 2.55
C GLU A 66 17.70 6.16 3.81
N ILE A 67 16.74 5.22 3.78
CA ILE A 67 15.81 4.97 4.89
C ILE A 67 15.90 3.55 5.46
N THR A 68 16.87 2.75 5.06
CA THR A 68 16.99 1.31 5.38
C THR A 68 16.90 1.01 6.88
N ARG A 69 17.46 1.89 7.72
CA ARG A 69 17.49 1.73 9.19
C ARG A 69 16.71 2.80 9.94
N VAL A 70 15.89 3.55 9.22
CA VAL A 70 15.06 4.60 9.84
C VAL A 70 13.88 3.93 10.57
N PRO A 71 13.57 4.32 11.80
CA PRO A 71 12.42 3.79 12.54
C PRO A 71 11.10 4.09 11.83
N ALA A 72 10.13 3.18 11.91
CA ALA A 72 8.84 3.29 11.22
C ALA A 72 8.10 4.62 11.49
N HIS A 73 8.14 5.10 12.74
CA HIS A 73 7.49 6.36 13.09
C HIS A 73 8.12 7.60 12.45
N GLU A 74 9.39 7.54 12.04
CA GLU A 74 10.05 8.61 11.29
C GLU A 74 9.78 8.49 9.78
N ILE A 75 9.66 7.27 9.24
CA ILE A 75 9.38 7.02 7.82
C ILE A 75 8.05 7.65 7.40
N VAL A 76 7.03 7.59 8.25
CA VAL A 76 5.75 8.28 7.99
C VAL A 76 5.96 9.78 7.82
N GLY A 77 6.81 10.40 8.64
CA GLY A 77 7.14 11.82 8.54
C GLY A 77 7.91 12.20 7.26
N ARG A 78 8.53 11.23 6.58
CA ARG A 78 9.22 11.43 5.29
C ARG A 78 8.30 11.30 4.08
N GLY A 79 7.04 10.91 4.30
CA GLY A 79 6.02 10.85 3.25
C GLY A 79 5.72 9.46 2.71
N ILE A 80 6.00 8.39 3.47
CA ILE A 80 5.55 7.03 3.18
C ILE A 80 4.43 6.66 4.16
N ALA A 81 3.26 6.24 3.65
CA ALA A 81 2.20 5.70 4.48
C ALA A 81 1.80 4.30 4.01
N LEU A 82 1.43 3.45 4.97
CA LEU A 82 0.99 2.07 4.75
C LEU A 82 -0.45 1.89 5.22
N ALA A 83 -1.32 1.41 4.35
CA ALA A 83 -2.58 0.79 4.71
C ALA A 83 -2.35 -0.74 4.71
N PRO A 84 -2.20 -1.37 5.88
CA PRO A 84 -1.83 -2.77 5.99
C PRO A 84 -3.01 -3.70 5.70
N GLU A 85 -2.71 -4.96 5.38
CA GLU A 85 -3.68 -6.05 5.35
C GLU A 85 -4.44 -6.13 6.69
N GLY A 86 -5.70 -6.57 6.65
CA GLY A 86 -6.52 -6.70 7.87
C GLY A 86 -7.06 -5.38 8.42
N ARG A 87 -6.94 -4.28 7.64
CA ARG A 87 -7.54 -2.95 7.90
C ARG A 87 -6.97 -2.22 9.13
N HIS A 88 -6.71 -2.91 10.24
CA HIS A 88 -6.13 -2.40 11.49
C HIS A 88 -6.72 -1.04 11.97
N CYS A 89 -8.05 -0.88 11.83
CA CYS A 89 -8.75 0.25 12.43
C CYS A 89 -8.80 0.08 13.96
N PHE A 90 -8.84 1.20 14.68
CA PHE A 90 -9.06 1.17 16.13
C PHE A 90 -10.56 1.02 16.39
N PRO A 91 -11.05 -0.18 16.78
CA PRO A 91 -12.49 -0.49 16.72
C PRO A 91 -13.33 0.26 17.75
N ARG A 92 -12.72 0.70 18.86
CA ARG A 92 -13.39 1.47 19.91
C ARG A 92 -13.44 2.97 19.64
N MET A 93 -12.65 3.44 18.69
CA MET A 93 -12.61 4.84 18.25
C MET A 93 -13.62 5.06 17.11
N THR A 94 -14.09 6.29 17.00
CA THR A 94 -14.95 6.74 15.89
C THR A 94 -14.15 6.77 14.57
N VAL A 95 -14.87 6.88 13.45
CA VAL A 95 -14.29 7.11 12.13
C VAL A 95 -13.41 8.37 12.17
N ARG A 96 -13.92 9.47 12.72
CA ARG A 96 -13.20 10.73 12.83
C ARG A 96 -11.91 10.58 13.63
N GLU A 97 -11.96 9.98 14.81
CA GLU A 97 -10.78 9.77 15.64
C GLU A 97 -9.73 8.88 14.96
N ASN A 98 -10.17 7.84 14.21
CA ASN A 98 -9.25 7.04 13.40
C ASN A 98 -8.54 7.86 12.31
N LEU A 99 -9.26 8.76 11.63
CA LEU A 99 -8.68 9.66 10.62
C LEU A 99 -7.71 10.66 11.26
N ASP A 100 -8.07 11.26 12.38
CA ASP A 100 -7.23 12.22 13.11
C ASP A 100 -5.89 11.60 13.56
N LEU A 101 -5.88 10.29 13.93
CA LEU A 101 -4.64 9.55 14.20
C LEU A 101 -3.68 9.50 13.01
N GLY A 102 -4.20 9.45 11.77
CA GLY A 102 -3.36 9.51 10.57
C GLY A 102 -2.57 10.81 10.46
N ALA A 103 -3.11 11.91 11.01
CA ALA A 103 -2.46 13.22 11.01
C ALA A 103 -1.64 13.52 12.28
N HIS A 104 -1.45 12.58 13.22
CA HIS A 104 -0.89 12.83 14.56
C HIS A 104 0.49 13.52 14.56
N ARG A 105 1.30 13.35 13.51
CA ARG A 105 2.60 14.01 13.35
C ARG A 105 2.52 15.40 12.72
N ARG A 106 1.34 15.79 12.24
CA ARG A 106 1.11 17.04 11.52
C ARG A 106 0.44 18.07 12.42
N ARG A 107 0.63 19.32 12.11
CA ARG A 107 0.01 20.45 12.81
C ARG A 107 -0.42 21.51 11.78
N GLY A 108 -1.42 22.29 12.13
CA GLY A 108 -1.88 23.40 11.29
C GLY A 108 -3.24 23.17 10.63
N SER A 109 -3.75 24.20 9.96
CA SER A 109 -5.09 24.26 9.35
C SER A 109 -5.27 23.34 8.13
N GLU A 110 -4.17 22.87 7.52
CA GLU A 110 -4.20 21.97 6.37
C GLU A 110 -4.81 20.61 6.69
N ILE A 111 -4.78 20.18 7.98
CA ILE A 111 -5.38 18.90 8.42
C ILE A 111 -6.89 18.87 8.13
N ALA A 112 -7.58 20.00 8.34
CA ALA A 112 -9.02 20.10 8.05
C ALA A 112 -9.31 19.94 6.54
N LYS A 113 -8.47 20.53 5.68
CA LYS A 113 -8.61 20.39 4.22
C LYS A 113 -8.36 18.95 3.77
N ASP A 114 -7.33 18.29 4.33
CA ASP A 114 -7.04 16.91 4.01
C ASP A 114 -8.16 15.97 4.48
N LEU A 115 -8.78 16.25 5.62
CA LEU A 115 -9.94 15.52 6.09
C LEU A 115 -11.14 15.65 5.15
N GLU A 116 -11.48 16.89 4.71
CA GLU A 116 -12.55 17.09 3.73
C GLU A 116 -12.25 16.34 2.43
N ARG A 117 -10.99 16.37 1.95
CA ARG A 117 -10.59 15.57 0.79
C ARG A 117 -10.77 14.07 1.00
N VAL A 118 -10.45 13.53 2.18
CA VAL A 118 -10.71 12.12 2.50
C VAL A 118 -12.22 11.83 2.47
N TYR A 119 -13.05 12.76 2.94
CA TYR A 119 -14.50 12.62 2.89
C TYR A 119 -15.08 12.73 1.46
N GLU A 120 -14.46 13.53 0.59
CA GLU A 120 -14.81 13.56 -0.85
C GLU A 120 -14.51 12.22 -1.52
N LEU A 121 -13.33 11.63 -1.24
CA LEU A 121 -12.94 10.31 -1.74
C LEU A 121 -13.83 9.18 -1.18
N PHE A 122 -14.23 9.30 0.08
CA PHE A 122 -15.00 8.29 0.82
C PHE A 122 -16.22 8.92 1.54
N PRO A 123 -17.30 9.30 0.80
CA PRO A 123 -18.46 9.97 1.39
C PRO A 123 -19.11 9.19 2.56
N ARG A 124 -19.06 7.85 2.51
CA ARG A 124 -19.57 7.01 3.59
C ARG A 124 -18.85 7.22 4.92
N LEU A 125 -17.57 7.61 4.91
CA LEU A 125 -16.84 7.94 6.13
C LEU A 125 -17.37 9.24 6.76
N LYS A 126 -17.76 10.23 5.94
CA LYS A 126 -18.39 11.48 6.41
C LYS A 126 -19.74 11.23 7.05
N GLU A 127 -20.60 10.45 6.38
CA GLU A 127 -21.93 10.08 6.89
C GLU A 127 -21.84 9.39 8.26
N ARG A 128 -20.74 8.69 8.52
CA ARG A 128 -20.53 7.85 9.70
C ARG A 128 -19.42 8.37 10.62
N GLU A 129 -19.05 9.65 10.52
CA GLU A 129 -17.88 10.20 11.21
C GLU A 129 -17.87 9.94 12.73
N ARG A 130 -19.06 9.88 13.36
CA ARG A 130 -19.24 9.63 14.80
C ARG A 130 -19.43 8.15 15.15
N GLN A 131 -19.57 7.27 14.15
CA GLN A 131 -19.76 5.84 14.36
C GLN A 131 -18.43 5.18 14.77
N LYS A 132 -18.49 4.20 15.69
CA LYS A 132 -17.32 3.41 16.09
C LYS A 132 -16.87 2.52 14.91
N ALA A 133 -15.58 2.54 14.60
CA ALA A 133 -15.02 1.81 13.46
C ALA A 133 -15.27 0.29 13.54
N GLY A 134 -15.32 -0.29 14.73
CA GLY A 134 -15.60 -1.72 14.92
C GLY A 134 -17.01 -2.16 14.52
N THR A 135 -17.96 -1.23 14.31
CA THR A 135 -19.33 -1.52 13.89
C THR A 135 -19.57 -1.30 12.39
N MET A 136 -18.52 -0.94 11.65
CA MET A 136 -18.58 -0.73 10.20
C MET A 136 -18.41 -2.06 9.45
N SER A 137 -18.92 -2.10 8.21
CA SER A 137 -18.66 -3.21 7.29
C SER A 137 -17.17 -3.31 6.93
N GLY A 138 -16.74 -4.49 6.47
CA GLY A 138 -15.35 -4.71 6.08
C GLY A 138 -14.84 -3.75 5.01
N GLY A 139 -15.65 -3.42 4.01
CA GLY A 139 -15.28 -2.46 2.98
C GLY A 139 -15.18 -1.03 3.50
N GLU A 140 -16.07 -0.62 4.42
CA GLU A 140 -15.99 0.70 5.06
C GLU A 140 -14.75 0.81 5.95
N GLN A 141 -14.38 -0.26 6.67
CA GLN A 141 -13.14 -0.30 7.45
C GLN A 141 -11.90 -0.21 6.54
N GLN A 142 -11.94 -0.81 5.34
CA GLN A 142 -10.86 -0.69 4.37
C GLN A 142 -10.73 0.76 3.86
N MET A 143 -11.84 1.39 3.52
CA MET A 143 -11.87 2.82 3.15
C MET A 143 -11.31 3.69 4.29
N LEU A 144 -11.65 3.37 5.54
CA LEU A 144 -11.14 4.08 6.72
C LEU A 144 -9.63 3.88 6.88
N ALA A 145 -9.09 2.68 6.66
CA ALA A 145 -7.66 2.40 6.72
C ALA A 145 -6.88 3.19 5.66
N ILE A 146 -7.38 3.24 4.42
CA ILE A 146 -6.81 4.04 3.33
C ILE A 146 -6.92 5.53 3.65
N GLY A 147 -8.10 5.99 4.09
CA GLY A 147 -8.32 7.39 4.48
C GLY A 147 -7.36 7.84 5.60
N ARG A 148 -7.16 7.00 6.62
CA ARG A 148 -6.20 7.25 7.70
C ARG A 148 -4.77 7.37 7.17
N ALA A 149 -4.36 6.52 6.24
CA ALA A 149 -3.05 6.60 5.62
C ALA A 149 -2.89 7.92 4.82
N LEU A 150 -3.93 8.37 4.12
CA LEU A 150 -3.93 9.64 3.38
C LEU A 150 -3.81 10.87 4.29
N MET A 151 -4.34 10.82 5.51
CA MET A 151 -4.20 11.90 6.48
C MET A 151 -2.74 12.21 6.87
N ALA A 152 -1.80 11.27 6.62
CA ALA A 152 -0.36 11.54 6.73
C ALA A 152 0.18 12.42 5.58
N ARG A 153 -0.61 12.67 4.52
CA ARG A 153 -0.24 13.39 3.28
C ARG A 153 0.99 12.78 2.61
N PRO A 154 0.91 11.49 2.26
CA PRO A 154 2.06 10.76 1.74
C PRO A 154 2.40 11.18 0.31
N ARG A 155 3.70 11.07 -0.05
CA ARG A 155 4.18 11.03 -1.44
C ARG A 155 4.08 9.62 -2.02
N LEU A 156 4.24 8.59 -1.15
CA LEU A 156 4.07 7.18 -1.49
C LEU A 156 3.04 6.55 -0.55
N LEU A 157 1.94 6.07 -1.12
CA LEU A 157 0.94 5.26 -0.43
C LEU A 157 1.18 3.78 -0.74
N MET A 158 1.42 2.98 0.27
CA MET A 158 1.55 1.53 0.17
C MET A 158 0.25 0.87 0.61
N LEU A 159 -0.28 -0.03 -0.22
CA LEU A 159 -1.54 -0.74 0.01
C LEU A 159 -1.29 -2.25 0.02
N ASP A 160 -1.66 -2.90 1.11
CA ASP A 160 -1.47 -4.33 1.30
C ASP A 160 -2.82 -5.07 1.19
N GLU A 161 -3.04 -5.75 0.07
CA GLU A 161 -4.23 -6.53 -0.28
C GLU A 161 -5.57 -5.77 -0.02
N PRO A 162 -5.75 -4.56 -0.62
CA PRO A 162 -6.93 -3.74 -0.33
C PRO A 162 -8.26 -4.36 -0.78
N SER A 163 -8.25 -5.38 -1.64
CA SER A 163 -9.45 -6.08 -2.11
C SER A 163 -9.85 -7.28 -1.24
N LEU A 164 -8.98 -7.72 -0.32
CA LEU A 164 -9.16 -8.98 0.41
C LEU A 164 -10.41 -8.97 1.33
N GLY A 165 -11.28 -9.95 1.13
CA GLY A 165 -12.49 -10.15 1.95
C GLY A 165 -13.51 -9.01 1.83
N ILE A 166 -13.59 -8.37 0.67
CA ILE A 166 -14.51 -7.27 0.37
C ILE A 166 -15.45 -7.67 -0.77
N ALA A 167 -16.71 -7.23 -0.68
CA ALA A 167 -17.69 -7.47 -1.73
C ALA A 167 -17.27 -6.83 -3.06
N PRO A 168 -17.48 -7.49 -4.23
CA PRO A 168 -16.99 -7.04 -5.54
C PRO A 168 -17.33 -5.58 -5.88
N VAL A 169 -18.55 -5.13 -5.57
CA VAL A 169 -18.99 -3.74 -5.80
C VAL A 169 -18.11 -2.73 -5.04
N LEU A 170 -17.73 -3.05 -3.81
CA LEU A 170 -16.86 -2.17 -3.00
C LEU A 170 -15.40 -2.24 -3.46
N VAL A 171 -14.95 -3.39 -3.98
CA VAL A 171 -13.61 -3.52 -4.59
C VAL A 171 -13.48 -2.55 -5.76
N GLN A 172 -14.45 -2.52 -6.69
CA GLN A 172 -14.45 -1.57 -7.80
C GLN A 172 -14.35 -0.12 -7.31
N ARG A 173 -15.10 0.25 -6.26
CA ARG A 173 -15.04 1.59 -5.68
C ARG A 173 -13.67 1.91 -5.10
N ILE A 174 -13.04 0.96 -4.40
CA ILE A 174 -11.69 1.12 -3.84
C ILE A 174 -10.68 1.38 -4.96
N TYR A 175 -10.71 0.61 -6.05
CA TYR A 175 -9.79 0.79 -7.18
C TYR A 175 -10.03 2.10 -7.94
N GLN A 176 -11.28 2.52 -8.11
CA GLN A 176 -11.59 3.86 -8.64
C GLN A 176 -10.94 4.95 -7.76
N THR A 177 -11.09 4.84 -6.44
CA THR A 177 -10.50 5.80 -5.49
C THR A 177 -8.97 5.75 -5.50
N ILE A 178 -8.34 4.57 -5.64
CA ILE A 178 -6.89 4.43 -5.84
C ILE A 178 -6.44 5.23 -7.07
N GLY A 179 -7.17 5.14 -8.18
CA GLY A 179 -6.92 5.93 -9.38
C GLY A 179 -7.07 7.45 -9.15
N GLU A 180 -8.08 7.88 -8.35
CA GLU A 180 -8.28 9.30 -7.98
C GLU A 180 -7.13 9.82 -7.10
N ILE A 181 -6.66 9.01 -6.14
CA ILE A 181 -5.51 9.33 -5.29
C ILE A 181 -4.25 9.48 -6.16
N ASN A 182 -3.99 8.55 -7.07
CA ASN A 182 -2.83 8.61 -7.96
C ASN A 182 -2.86 9.85 -8.87
N ARG A 183 -4.00 10.16 -9.49
CA ARG A 183 -4.17 11.38 -10.31
C ARG A 183 -3.89 12.68 -9.55
N SER A 184 -3.95 12.66 -8.24
CA SER A 184 -3.55 13.80 -7.40
C SER A 184 -2.05 13.90 -7.16
N GLY A 185 -1.24 13.02 -7.78
CA GLY A 185 0.22 13.01 -7.72
C GLY A 185 0.83 12.08 -6.67
N VAL A 186 0.01 11.31 -5.93
CA VAL A 186 0.52 10.33 -4.96
C VAL A 186 0.97 9.08 -5.70
N ALA A 187 2.24 8.67 -5.51
CA ALA A 187 2.72 7.39 -6.00
C ALA A 187 2.12 6.23 -5.18
N ILE A 188 1.88 5.08 -5.80
CA ILE A 188 1.24 3.94 -5.14
C ILE A 188 2.07 2.68 -5.34
N LEU A 189 2.36 1.97 -4.26
CA LEU A 189 2.89 0.61 -4.28
C LEU A 189 1.79 -0.33 -3.78
N LEU A 190 1.20 -1.07 -4.71
CA LEU A 190 0.05 -1.94 -4.48
C LEU A 190 0.51 -3.40 -4.36
N VAL A 191 0.20 -4.04 -3.25
CA VAL A 191 0.35 -5.49 -3.09
C VAL A 191 -1.01 -6.14 -3.26
N GLU A 192 -1.10 -7.14 -4.13
CA GLU A 192 -2.34 -7.89 -4.39
C GLU A 192 -2.09 -9.37 -4.66
N GLN A 193 -3.08 -10.18 -4.28
CA GLN A 193 -3.18 -11.57 -4.71
C GLN A 193 -3.96 -11.69 -6.02
N ASN A 194 -5.00 -10.86 -6.20
CA ASN A 194 -5.77 -10.84 -7.44
C ASN A 194 -5.03 -10.03 -8.52
N ALA A 195 -4.33 -10.76 -9.40
CA ALA A 195 -3.52 -10.16 -10.44
C ALA A 195 -4.34 -9.32 -11.45
N ASN A 196 -5.61 -9.65 -11.70
CA ASN A 196 -6.45 -8.87 -12.60
C ASN A 196 -6.62 -7.44 -12.09
N TYR A 197 -7.05 -7.27 -10.83
CA TYR A 197 -7.19 -5.93 -10.24
C TYR A 197 -5.85 -5.20 -10.16
N ALA A 198 -4.78 -5.92 -9.80
CA ALA A 198 -3.45 -5.35 -9.68
C ALA A 198 -2.92 -4.78 -11.01
N LEU A 199 -2.99 -5.58 -12.08
CA LEU A 199 -2.49 -5.21 -13.40
C LEU A 199 -3.40 -4.18 -14.11
N ASP A 200 -4.70 -4.12 -13.79
CA ASP A 200 -5.59 -3.07 -14.28
C ASP A 200 -5.26 -1.70 -13.68
N ALA A 201 -4.82 -1.67 -12.42
CA ALA A 201 -4.57 -0.43 -11.70
C ALA A 201 -3.14 0.12 -11.92
N ALA A 202 -2.17 -0.73 -12.27
CA ALA A 202 -0.76 -0.38 -12.29
C ALA A 202 -0.20 -0.22 -13.71
N ALA A 203 0.78 0.68 -13.87
CA ALA A 203 1.53 0.82 -15.13
C ALA A 203 2.47 -0.37 -15.36
N ARG A 204 3.08 -0.89 -14.29
CA ARG A 204 4.00 -2.05 -14.31
C ARG A 204 3.94 -2.82 -13.00
N GLY A 205 4.48 -4.02 -13.00
CA GLY A 205 4.46 -4.88 -11.83
C GLY A 205 5.68 -5.77 -11.68
N TYR A 206 5.76 -6.36 -10.51
CA TYR A 206 6.74 -7.37 -10.14
C TYR A 206 6.02 -8.62 -9.69
N VAL A 207 6.37 -9.77 -10.25
CA VAL A 207 5.86 -11.09 -9.86
C VAL A 207 6.78 -11.67 -8.79
N PHE A 208 6.21 -11.96 -7.64
CA PHE A 208 6.94 -12.49 -6.49
C PHE A 208 6.76 -14.00 -6.36
N GLU A 209 7.87 -14.72 -6.22
CA GLU A 209 7.91 -16.14 -5.92
C GLU A 209 8.94 -16.44 -4.84
N THR A 210 8.48 -17.02 -3.74
CA THR A 210 9.35 -17.55 -2.66
C THR A 210 10.44 -16.56 -2.20
N GLY A 211 10.07 -15.29 -2.01
CA GLY A 211 10.96 -14.23 -1.53
C GLY A 211 11.87 -13.60 -2.59
N ARG A 212 11.62 -13.85 -3.88
CA ARG A 212 12.34 -13.30 -5.02
C ARG A 212 11.38 -12.63 -6.01
N ILE A 213 11.90 -11.76 -6.85
CA ILE A 213 11.21 -11.26 -8.03
C ILE A 213 11.54 -12.22 -9.19
N ALA A 214 10.52 -12.94 -9.67
CA ALA A 214 10.62 -13.84 -10.79
C ALA A 214 10.53 -13.10 -12.13
N LEU A 215 9.57 -12.15 -12.25
CA LEU A 215 9.34 -11.35 -13.45
C LEU A 215 9.14 -9.89 -13.06
N ALA A 216 9.53 -8.98 -13.95
CA ALA A 216 9.28 -7.54 -13.84
C ALA A 216 9.04 -6.99 -15.24
N ASN A 217 7.88 -6.36 -15.47
CA ASN A 217 7.53 -5.79 -16.77
C ASN A 217 6.37 -4.79 -16.65
N ASP A 218 6.04 -4.13 -17.76
CA ASP A 218 4.80 -3.38 -17.92
C ASP A 218 3.58 -4.30 -17.70
N SER A 219 2.50 -3.75 -17.13
CA SER A 219 1.31 -4.54 -16.78
C SER A 219 0.69 -5.25 -17.99
N ALA A 220 0.70 -4.62 -19.17
CA ALA A 220 0.23 -5.25 -20.40
C ALA A 220 1.03 -6.52 -20.75
N ARG A 221 2.36 -6.44 -20.69
CA ARG A 221 3.23 -7.61 -20.97
C ARG A 221 3.11 -8.69 -19.91
N LEU A 222 2.96 -8.33 -18.62
CA LEU A 222 2.71 -9.32 -17.57
C LEU A 222 1.37 -10.04 -17.75
N ARG A 223 0.36 -9.33 -18.28
CA ARG A 223 -0.95 -9.92 -18.58
C ARG A 223 -0.89 -10.96 -19.69
N ASP A 224 -0.04 -10.71 -20.71
CA ASP A 224 0.13 -11.59 -21.86
C ASP A 224 1.15 -12.71 -21.59
N ASP A 225 1.84 -12.69 -20.46
CA ASP A 225 2.83 -13.70 -20.10
C ASP A 225 2.17 -15.04 -19.75
N PRO A 226 2.53 -16.16 -20.41
CA PRO A 226 1.88 -17.46 -20.20
C PRO A 226 2.04 -18.01 -18.78
N GLU A 227 3.13 -17.70 -18.07
CA GLU A 227 3.35 -18.13 -16.69
C GLU A 227 2.45 -17.36 -15.74
N VAL A 228 2.32 -16.03 -15.95
CA VAL A 228 1.42 -15.16 -15.18
C VAL A 228 -0.03 -15.58 -15.42
N GLN A 229 -0.43 -15.84 -16.66
CA GLN A 229 -1.77 -16.31 -17.00
C GLN A 229 -2.13 -17.60 -16.26
N ARG A 230 -1.28 -18.62 -16.34
CA ARG A 230 -1.52 -19.92 -15.67
C ARG A 230 -1.51 -19.82 -14.16
N ALA A 231 -0.59 -19.02 -13.58
CA ALA A 231 -0.42 -18.99 -12.12
C ALA A 231 -1.40 -18.03 -11.41
N TYR A 232 -1.82 -16.94 -12.06
CA TYR A 232 -2.48 -15.83 -11.37
C TYR A 232 -3.74 -15.30 -12.05
N LEU A 233 -3.99 -15.56 -13.36
CA LEU A 233 -5.14 -15.02 -14.09
C LEU A 233 -6.24 -16.06 -14.36
N GLY A 234 -5.98 -17.36 -14.13
CA GLY A 234 -7.00 -18.40 -14.19
C GLY A 234 -7.41 -18.80 -15.61
N THR A 235 -6.51 -18.67 -16.58
CA THR A 235 -6.69 -19.07 -17.99
C THR A 235 -5.92 -20.34 -18.31
#